data_9c041edbb4bc9cf5c47a3e4fbcdcb80e
#
_entry.id   9c041edbb4bc9cf5c47a3e4fbcdcb80e
#
_cell.length_a   1.000
_cell.length_b   1.000
_cell.length_c   1.000
_cell.angle_alpha   90.00
_cell.angle_beta   90.00
_cell.angle_gamma   90.00
#
_symmetry.space_group_name_H-M   'P 1'
#
loop_
_entity.id
_entity.type
_entity.pdbx_description
1 polymer ?
#
loop_
_entity_poly.entity_id
_entity_poly.type
_entity_poly.pdbx_seq_one_letter_code
_entity_poly.pdbx_strand_id
1 'polypeptide(L)'
;MVLMPPGSAKSTYGTVRFPAYYLGRKGDHGVITASYNDRLATRFGRKVRNLIREDGYKRTFPDTVLASDSQAKGEWETSEGGFYFATGIGGGVTGRRADLGVIDDPIKGRKDADSQLIRDNAWDWYVDDFRTRLKPGGAIVIIQTRWHQDDLAGRILPDDWDGQSGWVTAKDGENWYVICLPAKAGQGDILGRNPGEWLWTDWFSPQWWEQTERTARQKDVRTWNSLYQQTPTDEQGTFFKREWFPRFNLGEQPKHTNRYLSSDFAVTEGDGDFTEFGVCDLDSSDDLWLTDWWYGQESADTWIEAELDLIKRHRPLMALGETGAIRRSVEPFLKKRSRERRIYARFEWITRTGDKPSMARAIQARAAQGKVHIPNTPWGDRLLEQLVSFPAGKHDDAVDVLALMGMALDGMVAGVEPPMEEADHLQDYTDDDFEADDSWKMA
;
A
#
# COMPACT_ATOMS: atom_id res chain seq x y z
N MET A 1 6.69 20.35 13.33
CA MET A 1 6.38 19.68 12.04
C MET A 1 5.58 20.64 11.17
N VAL A 2 5.83 20.67 9.84
CA VAL A 2 5.12 21.55 8.90
C VAL A 2 4.55 20.73 7.75
N LEU A 3 3.22 20.70 7.63
CA LEU A 3 2.47 19.93 6.65
C LEU A 3 1.66 20.90 5.77
N MET A 4 2.02 21.00 4.48
CA MET A 4 1.43 21.99 3.57
C MET A 4 1.38 21.46 2.12
N PRO A 5 0.45 21.96 1.30
CA PRO A 5 0.37 21.61 -0.12
C PRO A 5 1.66 21.89 -0.90
N PRO A 6 1.86 21.24 -2.06
CA PRO A 6 2.93 21.59 -2.97
C PRO A 6 2.87 23.08 -3.39
N GLY A 7 4.04 23.72 -3.51
CA GLY A 7 4.12 25.11 -3.93
C GLY A 7 3.84 26.18 -2.86
N SER A 8 3.42 25.78 -1.64
CA SER A 8 3.06 26.70 -0.54
C SER A 8 4.26 27.31 0.18
N ALA A 9 5.44 27.36 -0.44
CA ALA A 9 6.67 27.93 0.11
C ALA A 9 7.20 27.26 1.39
N LYS A 10 6.68 26.08 1.80
CA LYS A 10 7.11 25.36 3.02
C LYS A 10 8.62 25.19 3.11
N SER A 11 9.27 24.70 2.04
CA SER A 11 10.74 24.54 1.98
C SER A 11 11.48 25.88 1.96
N THR A 12 10.91 26.93 1.37
CA THR A 12 11.53 28.26 1.37
C THR A 12 11.68 28.80 2.80
N TYR A 13 10.63 28.67 3.59
CA TYR A 13 10.65 29.12 4.97
C TYR A 13 11.34 28.12 5.89
N GLY A 14 10.93 26.87 5.90
CA GLY A 14 11.39 25.88 6.87
C GLY A 14 12.78 25.32 6.59
N THR A 15 13.20 25.23 5.31
CA THR A 15 14.49 24.60 4.94
C THR A 15 15.56 25.59 4.51
N VAL A 16 15.18 26.83 4.16
CA VAL A 16 16.16 27.83 3.75
C VAL A 16 16.23 28.98 4.75
N ARG A 17 15.10 29.68 5.00
CA ARG A 17 15.12 30.86 5.86
C ARG A 17 15.29 30.52 7.33
N PHE A 18 14.62 29.47 7.81
CA PHE A 18 14.71 29.08 9.21
C PHE A 18 16.10 28.61 9.62
N PRO A 19 16.81 27.72 8.89
CA PRO A 19 18.20 27.37 9.21
C PRO A 19 19.14 28.56 9.15
N ALA A 20 18.98 29.48 8.20
CA ALA A 20 19.78 30.72 8.15
C ALA A 20 19.53 31.60 9.38
N TYR A 21 18.25 31.81 9.74
CA TYR A 21 17.89 32.54 10.97
C TYR A 21 18.45 31.86 12.22
N TYR A 22 18.35 30.54 12.31
CA TYR A 22 18.83 29.75 13.44
C TYR A 22 20.34 29.93 13.64
N LEU A 23 21.13 29.79 12.56
CA LEU A 23 22.58 30.03 12.59
C LEU A 23 22.94 31.48 12.88
N GLY A 24 22.12 32.43 12.42
CA GLY A 24 22.32 33.85 12.78
C GLY A 24 22.14 34.15 14.26
N ARG A 25 21.32 33.32 14.93
CA ARG A 25 21.11 33.45 16.41
C ARG A 25 22.09 32.61 17.21
N LYS A 26 22.68 31.58 16.59
CA LYS A 26 23.52 30.54 17.20
C LYS A 26 24.61 30.15 16.22
N GLY A 27 25.59 31.03 16.01
CA GLY A 27 26.62 30.85 14.99
C GLY A 27 27.55 29.67 15.21
N ASP A 28 27.63 29.17 16.44
CA ASP A 28 28.40 28.00 16.88
C ASP A 28 27.64 26.66 16.79
N HIS A 29 26.37 26.69 16.37
CA HIS A 29 25.53 25.49 16.29
C HIS A 29 25.69 24.75 14.97
N GLY A 30 25.45 23.43 15.02
CA GLY A 30 25.42 22.58 13.84
C GLY A 30 23.99 22.35 13.30
N VAL A 31 23.83 22.41 11.98
CA VAL A 31 22.58 22.09 11.27
C VAL A 31 22.79 20.94 10.31
N ILE A 32 21.97 19.90 10.40
CA ILE A 32 21.88 18.82 9.40
C ILE A 32 20.56 18.94 8.68
N THR A 33 20.60 19.01 7.34
CA THR A 33 19.39 19.05 6.49
C THR A 33 19.34 17.84 5.58
N ALA A 34 18.21 17.13 5.56
CA ALA A 34 17.99 15.99 4.72
C ALA A 34 16.79 16.19 3.77
N SER A 35 16.83 15.54 2.63
CA SER A 35 15.71 15.43 1.67
C SER A 35 15.71 14.05 1.03
N TYR A 36 14.71 13.71 0.20
CA TYR A 36 14.65 12.41 -0.45
C TYR A 36 15.91 12.05 -1.28
N ASN A 37 16.77 13.01 -1.63
CA ASN A 37 18.09 12.76 -2.23
C ASN A 37 19.09 13.89 -1.98
N ASP A 38 20.39 13.60 -2.16
CA ASP A 38 21.50 14.53 -1.96
C ASP A 38 21.42 15.77 -2.85
N ARG A 39 20.95 15.62 -4.10
CA ARG A 39 20.85 16.73 -5.05
C ARG A 39 19.91 17.83 -4.54
N LEU A 40 18.78 17.46 -3.98
CA LEU A 40 17.81 18.41 -3.42
C LEU A 40 18.35 19.03 -2.12
N ALA A 41 18.87 18.21 -1.20
CA ALA A 41 19.46 18.69 0.04
C ALA A 41 20.62 19.67 -0.21
N THR A 42 21.56 19.35 -1.10
CA THR A 42 22.66 20.23 -1.52
C THR A 42 22.16 21.53 -2.15
N ARG A 43 21.04 21.50 -2.89
CA ARG A 43 20.42 22.72 -3.44
C ARG A 43 19.94 23.65 -2.31
N PHE A 44 19.37 23.10 -1.25
CA PHE A 44 18.98 23.89 -0.07
C PHE A 44 20.22 24.44 0.65
N GLY A 45 21.25 23.64 0.91
CA GLY A 45 22.49 24.10 1.52
C GLY A 45 23.13 25.28 0.78
N ARG A 46 23.13 25.22 -0.56
CA ARG A 46 23.58 26.34 -1.38
C ARG A 46 22.72 27.60 -1.19
N LYS A 47 21.40 27.46 -1.07
CA LYS A 47 20.49 28.61 -0.86
C LYS A 47 20.70 29.23 0.50
N VAL A 48 20.81 28.42 1.56
CA VAL A 48 21.11 28.90 2.93
C VAL A 48 22.45 29.66 2.96
N ARG A 49 23.50 29.03 2.40
CA ARG A 49 24.82 29.66 2.29
C ARG A 49 24.78 31.01 1.56
N ASN A 50 24.05 31.08 0.44
CA ASN A 50 23.94 32.32 -0.32
C ASN A 50 23.16 33.41 0.46
N LEU A 51 22.12 33.02 1.20
CA LEU A 51 21.35 33.93 2.02
C LEU A 51 22.22 34.56 3.13
N ILE A 52 23.11 33.78 3.77
CA ILE A 52 24.08 34.30 4.77
C ILE A 52 25.02 35.34 4.15
N ARG A 53 25.31 35.28 2.87
CA ARG A 53 26.16 36.22 2.14
C ARG A 53 25.49 37.55 1.81
N GLU A 54 24.15 37.61 1.85
CA GLU A 54 23.38 38.80 1.49
C GLU A 54 23.61 39.92 2.50
N ASP A 55 23.68 41.17 2.03
CA ASP A 55 23.87 42.33 2.88
C ASP A 55 22.78 42.52 3.93
N GLY A 56 21.56 42.15 3.59
CA GLY A 56 20.42 42.11 4.52
C GLY A 56 20.66 41.20 5.71
N TYR A 57 21.19 40.00 5.46
CA TYR A 57 21.52 39.02 6.49
C TYR A 57 22.68 39.53 7.38
N LYS A 58 23.75 40.01 6.78
CA LYS A 58 24.90 40.53 7.49
C LYS A 58 24.56 41.75 8.39
N ARG A 59 23.60 42.58 7.97
CA ARG A 59 23.11 43.66 8.84
C ARG A 59 22.30 43.15 10.02
N THR A 60 21.58 42.04 9.85
CA THR A 60 20.75 41.47 10.91
C THR A 60 21.57 40.61 11.89
N PHE A 61 22.55 39.87 11.35
CA PHE A 61 23.41 38.95 12.09
C PHE A 61 24.88 39.23 11.75
N PRO A 62 25.47 40.33 12.27
CA PRO A 62 26.80 40.77 11.87
C PRO A 62 27.92 39.83 12.30
N ASP A 63 27.71 39.04 13.36
CA ASP A 63 28.70 38.13 13.91
C ASP A 63 28.75 36.78 13.18
N THR A 64 27.68 36.39 12.47
CA THR A 64 27.62 35.12 11.74
C THR A 64 28.18 35.30 10.34
N VAL A 65 29.42 34.86 10.12
CA VAL A 65 30.14 34.92 8.86
C VAL A 65 30.51 33.48 8.42
N LEU A 66 30.56 33.23 7.13
CA LEU A 66 31.05 31.94 6.61
C LEU A 66 32.56 31.84 6.81
N ALA A 67 33.04 30.68 7.27
CA ALA A 67 34.45 30.36 7.31
C ALA A 67 35.05 30.42 5.90
N SER A 68 36.30 30.95 5.81
CA SER A 68 36.93 31.18 4.49
C SER A 68 37.33 29.89 3.77
N ASP A 69 37.58 28.84 4.53
CA ASP A 69 38.13 27.54 4.08
C ASP A 69 37.10 26.42 3.97
N SER A 70 35.84 26.66 4.39
CA SER A 70 34.76 25.64 4.37
C SER A 70 33.49 26.22 3.73
N GLN A 71 33.38 26.17 2.39
CA GLN A 71 32.29 26.80 1.64
C GLN A 71 31.71 25.94 0.50
N ALA A 72 31.71 24.62 0.63
CA ALA A 72 31.11 23.74 -0.36
C ALA A 72 29.57 23.92 -0.44
N LYS A 73 28.92 23.43 -1.49
CA LYS A 73 27.47 23.68 -1.71
C LYS A 73 26.57 22.99 -0.69
N GLY A 74 26.95 21.83 -0.22
CA GLY A 74 26.18 21.03 0.71
C GLY A 74 26.79 20.92 2.10
N GLU A 75 28.03 21.44 2.27
CA GLU A 75 28.74 21.43 3.55
C GLU A 75 29.59 22.69 3.69
N TRP A 76 29.37 23.41 4.74
CA TRP A 76 30.10 24.65 5.02
C TRP A 76 30.01 25.00 6.51
N GLU A 77 30.90 25.85 6.95
CA GLU A 77 31.05 26.26 8.35
C GLU A 77 30.90 27.77 8.52
N THR A 78 30.55 28.16 9.74
CA THR A 78 30.60 29.57 10.20
C THR A 78 31.96 29.86 10.83
N SER A 79 32.32 31.13 10.91
CA SER A 79 33.52 31.56 11.62
C SER A 79 33.51 31.28 13.14
N GLU A 80 32.35 31.00 13.70
CA GLU A 80 32.16 30.69 15.11
C GLU A 80 32.24 29.17 15.40
N GLY A 81 32.50 28.34 14.37
CA GLY A 81 32.60 26.87 14.47
C GLY A 81 31.29 26.11 14.33
N GLY A 82 30.20 26.78 13.99
CA GLY A 82 28.96 26.12 13.57
C GLY A 82 29.10 25.56 12.18
N PHE A 83 28.21 24.65 11.82
CA PHE A 83 28.23 24.01 10.50
C PHE A 83 26.83 23.79 9.90
N TYR A 84 26.81 23.66 8.60
CA TYR A 84 25.66 23.20 7.85
C TYR A 84 26.05 21.98 7.00
N PHE A 85 25.30 20.89 7.10
CA PHE A 85 25.52 19.68 6.34
C PHE A 85 24.21 19.22 5.67
N ALA A 86 24.27 18.94 4.38
CA ALA A 86 23.13 18.48 3.56
C ALA A 86 23.35 17.05 3.10
N THR A 87 22.32 16.20 3.22
CA THR A 87 22.37 14.80 2.81
C THR A 87 21.02 14.32 2.25
N GLY A 88 21.01 13.23 1.49
CA GLY A 88 19.81 12.49 1.13
C GLY A 88 19.39 11.51 2.22
N ILE A 89 18.12 11.10 2.22
CA ILE A 89 17.64 9.96 3.03
C ILE A 89 18.48 8.73 2.65
N GLY A 90 18.93 7.97 3.66
CA GLY A 90 19.88 6.86 3.48
C GLY A 90 21.33 7.30 3.31
N GLY A 91 21.62 8.60 3.23
CA GLY A 91 22.99 9.13 3.19
C GLY A 91 23.67 9.09 4.56
N GLY A 92 25.01 9.00 4.56
CA GLY A 92 25.78 8.96 5.80
C GLY A 92 25.79 10.28 6.55
N VAL A 93 25.35 10.28 7.78
CA VAL A 93 25.38 11.40 8.73
C VAL A 93 26.37 11.18 9.88
N THR A 94 27.18 10.12 9.78
CA THR A 94 28.14 9.69 10.81
C THR A 94 29.23 10.73 11.04
N GLY A 95 29.72 10.83 12.27
CA GLY A 95 30.80 11.76 12.66
C GLY A 95 30.35 13.21 12.95
N ARG A 96 29.08 13.55 12.79
CA ARG A 96 28.52 14.89 13.06
C ARG A 96 27.46 14.84 14.15
N ARG A 97 27.39 15.92 14.96
CA ARG A 97 26.32 16.11 15.95
C ARG A 97 25.73 17.50 15.80
N ALA A 98 24.45 17.58 15.49
CA ALA A 98 23.75 18.82 15.22
C ALA A 98 22.89 19.31 16.40
N ASP A 99 22.67 20.60 16.45
CA ASP A 99 21.71 21.24 17.33
C ASP A 99 20.34 21.39 16.69
N LEU A 100 20.32 21.41 15.36
CA LEU A 100 19.09 21.45 14.56
C LEU A 100 19.14 20.40 13.44
N GLY A 101 18.16 19.53 13.39
CA GLY A 101 17.89 18.62 12.28
C GLY A 101 16.70 19.09 11.45
N VAL A 102 16.83 19.14 10.12
CA VAL A 102 15.73 19.49 9.20
C VAL A 102 15.54 18.37 8.17
N ILE A 103 14.32 17.87 8.05
CA ILE A 103 13.96 16.89 7.02
C ILE A 103 12.90 17.54 6.12
N ASP A 104 13.21 17.68 4.84
CA ASP A 104 12.32 18.30 3.85
C ASP A 104 11.96 17.33 2.73
N ASP A 105 10.66 17.04 2.60
CA ASP A 105 10.09 16.12 1.65
C ASP A 105 10.89 14.78 1.60
N PRO A 106 10.78 13.92 2.63
CA PRO A 106 11.58 12.69 2.75
C PRO A 106 11.26 11.67 1.66
N ILE A 107 10.11 11.79 1.00
CA ILE A 107 9.63 10.92 -0.08
C ILE A 107 9.41 11.76 -1.34
N LYS A 108 9.88 11.27 -2.49
CA LYS A 108 9.93 12.02 -3.75
C LYS A 108 8.55 12.25 -4.38
N GLY A 109 7.64 11.30 -4.22
CA GLY A 109 6.34 11.37 -4.87
C GLY A 109 5.50 10.12 -4.72
N ARG A 110 4.35 10.04 -5.41
CA ARG A 110 3.34 9.00 -5.23
C ARG A 110 3.90 7.58 -5.32
N LYS A 111 4.63 7.26 -6.40
CA LYS A 111 5.19 5.92 -6.59
C LYS A 111 6.08 5.46 -5.43
N ASP A 112 6.90 6.38 -4.92
CA ASP A 112 7.79 6.07 -3.80
C ASP A 112 7.01 5.99 -2.48
N ALA A 113 5.97 6.80 -2.33
CA ALA A 113 5.08 6.79 -1.16
C ALA A 113 4.23 5.51 -1.06
N ASP A 114 3.84 4.94 -2.19
CA ASP A 114 3.06 3.69 -2.25
C ASP A 114 3.96 2.47 -1.98
N SER A 115 5.29 2.58 -2.10
CA SER A 115 6.24 1.53 -1.75
C SER A 115 6.47 1.46 -0.25
N GLN A 116 6.07 0.35 0.38
CA GLN A 116 6.32 0.09 1.80
C GLN A 116 7.82 0.11 2.11
N LEU A 117 8.64 -0.54 1.28
CA LEU A 117 10.09 -0.56 1.44
C LEU A 117 10.71 0.84 1.51
N ILE A 118 10.24 1.78 0.68
CA ILE A 118 10.76 3.16 0.69
C ILE A 118 10.33 3.89 1.97
N ARG A 119 9.11 3.67 2.44
CA ARG A 119 8.64 4.24 3.71
C ARG A 119 9.42 3.67 4.91
N ASP A 120 9.66 2.35 4.91
CA ASP A 120 10.43 1.69 5.95
C ASP A 120 11.88 2.19 5.97
N ASN A 121 12.54 2.25 4.83
CA ASN A 121 13.90 2.80 4.73
C ASN A 121 13.99 4.25 5.22
N ALA A 122 12.99 5.08 4.94
CA ALA A 122 12.94 6.46 5.43
C ALA A 122 12.75 6.53 6.95
N TRP A 123 11.94 5.63 7.51
CA TRP A 123 11.73 5.50 8.94
C TRP A 123 12.97 5.00 9.68
N ASP A 124 13.57 3.91 9.21
CA ASP A 124 14.76 3.32 9.82
C ASP A 124 15.92 4.33 9.81
N TRP A 125 16.14 5.00 8.68
CA TRP A 125 17.13 6.05 8.60
C TRP A 125 16.83 7.23 9.57
N TYR A 126 15.57 7.60 9.73
CA TYR A 126 15.16 8.63 10.70
C TYR A 126 15.48 8.22 12.13
N VAL A 127 15.17 6.99 12.52
CA VAL A 127 15.34 6.48 13.88
C VAL A 127 16.82 6.16 14.18
N ASP A 128 17.47 5.40 13.31
CA ASP A 128 18.78 4.81 13.57
C ASP A 128 19.94 5.78 13.27
N ASP A 129 19.79 6.56 12.19
CA ASP A 129 20.85 7.44 11.73
C ASP A 129 20.61 8.90 12.15
N PHE A 130 19.49 9.49 11.76
CA PHE A 130 19.29 10.95 11.87
C PHE A 130 19.08 11.42 13.31
N ARG A 131 18.15 10.81 14.06
CA ARG A 131 17.88 11.19 15.46
C ARG A 131 19.10 11.02 16.34
N THR A 132 19.90 10.01 16.11
CA THR A 132 21.13 9.73 16.88
C THR A 132 22.21 10.80 16.70
N ARG A 133 22.07 11.67 15.70
CA ARG A 133 23.02 12.79 15.45
C ARG A 133 22.65 14.07 16.17
N LEU A 134 21.49 14.15 16.79
CA LEU A 134 21.15 15.33 17.55
C LEU A 134 21.88 15.35 18.90
N LYS A 135 22.30 16.54 19.29
CA LYS A 135 22.78 16.78 20.63
C LYS A 135 21.63 16.77 21.64
N PRO A 136 21.88 16.53 22.93
CA PRO A 136 20.87 16.71 23.97
C PRO A 136 20.28 18.13 23.90
N GLY A 137 18.95 18.24 23.82
CA GLY A 137 18.25 19.52 23.63
C GLY A 137 18.20 20.03 22.19
N GLY A 138 18.74 19.27 21.23
CA GLY A 138 18.62 19.60 19.80
C GLY A 138 17.17 19.46 19.32
N ALA A 139 16.82 20.25 18.30
CA ALA A 139 15.47 20.29 17.73
C ALA A 139 15.39 19.58 16.37
N ILE A 140 14.22 19.03 16.07
CA ILE A 140 13.92 18.49 14.74
C ILE A 140 12.79 19.29 14.09
N VAL A 141 12.96 19.61 12.79
CA VAL A 141 11.91 20.18 11.94
C VAL A 141 11.67 19.24 10.77
N ILE A 142 10.47 18.70 10.67
CA ILE A 142 10.03 17.89 9.54
C ILE A 142 9.08 18.74 8.70
N ILE A 143 9.35 18.83 7.41
CA ILE A 143 8.61 19.63 6.45
C ILE A 143 8.22 18.69 5.30
N GLN A 144 6.95 18.48 5.07
CA GLN A 144 6.53 17.62 3.98
C GLN A 144 5.14 17.96 3.45
N THR A 145 4.87 17.48 2.25
CA THR A 145 3.52 17.23 1.77
C THR A 145 3.15 15.80 2.15
N ARG A 146 1.96 15.58 2.66
CA ARG A 146 1.49 14.23 3.00
C ARG A 146 1.23 13.45 1.70
N TRP A 147 1.83 12.28 1.55
CA TRP A 147 1.60 11.40 0.41
C TRP A 147 0.84 10.14 0.77
N HIS A 148 1.06 9.63 1.98
CA HIS A 148 0.52 8.38 2.47
C HIS A 148 0.23 8.48 3.98
N GLN A 149 -0.72 7.71 4.52
CA GLN A 149 -0.96 7.68 5.97
C GLN A 149 0.28 7.25 6.73
N ASP A 150 0.94 6.18 6.24
CA ASP A 150 2.17 5.62 6.78
C ASP A 150 3.43 6.32 6.24
N ASP A 151 3.37 7.63 5.98
CA ASP A 151 4.55 8.45 5.72
C ASP A 151 5.25 8.83 7.04
N LEU A 152 6.41 9.49 6.97
CA LEU A 152 7.18 9.83 8.18
C LEU A 152 6.34 10.58 9.23
N ALA A 153 5.48 11.51 8.82
CA ALA A 153 4.59 12.20 9.75
C ALA A 153 3.54 11.25 10.36
N GLY A 154 2.96 10.34 9.57
CA GLY A 154 1.99 9.37 10.06
C GLY A 154 2.58 8.35 11.03
N ARG A 155 3.86 8.01 10.88
CA ARG A 155 4.55 7.14 11.85
C ARG A 155 4.88 7.84 13.17
N ILE A 156 5.08 9.15 13.14
CA ILE A 156 5.36 9.95 14.34
C ILE A 156 4.07 10.37 15.07
N LEU A 157 3.11 10.93 14.34
CA LEU A 157 1.86 11.45 14.91
C LEU A 157 0.93 10.33 15.37
N PRO A 158 0.08 10.54 16.40
CA PRO A 158 -0.88 9.53 16.84
C PRO A 158 -1.90 9.21 15.74
N ASP A 159 -2.46 7.99 15.77
CA ASP A 159 -3.39 7.51 14.73
C ASP A 159 -4.72 8.28 14.74
N ASP A 160 -5.10 8.82 15.88
CA ASP A 160 -6.30 9.65 16.10
C ASP A 160 -6.06 11.16 15.91
N TRP A 161 -4.88 11.57 15.40
CA TRP A 161 -4.63 12.99 15.13
C TRP A 161 -5.59 13.52 14.07
N ASP A 162 -6.35 14.54 14.43
CA ASP A 162 -7.45 15.12 13.66
C ASP A 162 -7.03 16.06 12.51
N GLY A 163 -5.74 16.24 12.26
CA GLY A 163 -5.22 17.15 11.24
C GLY A 163 -5.11 18.61 11.69
N GLN A 164 -5.39 18.92 12.95
CA GLN A 164 -5.31 20.29 13.48
C GLN A 164 -3.88 20.71 13.81
N SER A 165 -3.62 22.01 13.67
CA SER A 165 -2.36 22.61 14.11
C SER A 165 -2.35 22.80 15.63
N GLY A 166 -1.17 22.62 16.24
CA GLY A 166 -1.01 22.79 17.69
C GLY A 166 0.01 21.82 18.28
N TRP A 167 0.02 21.73 19.62
CA TRP A 167 0.83 20.76 20.33
C TRP A 167 0.19 19.38 20.27
N VAL A 168 0.98 18.39 19.84
CA VAL A 168 0.57 17.00 19.70
C VAL A 168 1.59 16.11 20.39
N THR A 169 1.14 15.20 21.25
CA THR A 169 1.99 14.15 21.81
C THR A 169 2.11 13.02 20.81
N ALA A 170 3.32 12.74 20.35
CA ALA A 170 3.61 11.70 19.37
C ALA A 170 3.47 10.29 19.97
N LYS A 171 3.52 9.25 19.11
CA LYS A 171 3.45 7.84 19.51
C LYS A 171 4.54 7.41 20.47
N ASP A 172 5.72 8.06 20.41
CA ASP A 172 6.86 7.82 21.32
C ASP A 172 6.81 8.66 22.60
N GLY A 173 5.78 9.48 22.80
CA GLY A 173 5.59 10.36 23.95
C GLY A 173 6.27 11.73 23.83
N GLU A 174 7.00 12.01 22.75
CA GLU A 174 7.57 13.34 22.50
C GLU A 174 6.50 14.36 22.09
N ASN A 175 6.71 15.62 22.45
CA ASN A 175 5.77 16.69 22.08
C ASN A 175 6.24 17.39 20.80
N TRP A 176 5.36 17.43 19.83
CA TRP A 176 5.55 18.12 18.56
C TRP A 176 4.61 19.31 18.43
N TYR A 177 5.12 20.44 17.97
CA TYR A 177 4.26 21.51 17.48
C TYR A 177 4.02 21.29 15.99
N VAL A 178 2.79 20.99 15.63
CA VAL A 178 2.37 20.71 14.24
C VAL A 178 1.77 21.98 13.65
N ILE A 179 2.24 22.38 12.47
CA ILE A 179 1.62 23.39 11.61
C ILE A 179 1.08 22.65 10.40
N CYS A 180 -0.23 22.45 10.36
CA CYS A 180 -0.93 21.81 9.26
C CYS A 180 -1.80 22.85 8.56
N LEU A 181 -1.46 23.16 7.31
CA LEU A 181 -2.16 24.18 6.52
C LEU A 181 -2.72 23.54 5.24
N PRO A 182 -3.95 23.06 5.28
CA PRO A 182 -4.60 22.50 4.09
C PRO A 182 -4.91 23.59 3.05
N ALA A 183 -5.06 23.20 1.78
CA ALA A 183 -5.44 24.11 0.70
C ALA A 183 -6.78 24.81 0.97
N LYS A 184 -7.76 24.05 1.48
CA LYS A 184 -9.07 24.56 1.89
C LYS A 184 -9.18 24.43 3.42
N ALA A 185 -9.39 25.54 4.09
CA ALA A 185 -9.45 25.58 5.54
C ALA A 185 -10.57 24.72 6.11
N GLY A 186 -10.29 24.06 7.24
CA GLY A 186 -11.26 23.39 8.09
C GLY A 186 -11.70 24.28 9.26
N GLN A 187 -12.38 23.67 10.24
CA GLN A 187 -12.65 24.34 11.53
C GLN A 187 -11.33 24.52 12.30
N GLY A 188 -11.20 25.63 13.01
CA GLY A 188 -10.04 25.87 13.88
C GLY A 188 -8.72 26.16 13.14
N ASP A 189 -8.78 26.65 11.92
CA ASP A 189 -7.57 26.98 11.13
C ASP A 189 -6.65 27.98 11.85
N ILE A 190 -5.37 27.64 11.99
CA ILE A 190 -4.39 28.44 12.75
C ILE A 190 -4.14 29.83 12.14
N LEU A 191 -4.41 30.03 10.85
CA LEU A 191 -4.33 31.33 10.18
C LEU A 191 -5.60 32.16 10.35
N GLY A 192 -6.63 31.64 11.02
CA GLY A 192 -7.91 32.31 11.20
C GLY A 192 -8.80 32.32 9.96
N ARG A 193 -8.51 31.45 8.97
CA ARG A 193 -9.37 31.31 7.77
C ARG A 193 -10.68 30.66 8.14
N ASN A 194 -11.78 31.12 7.52
CA ASN A 194 -13.06 30.47 7.66
C ASN A 194 -13.07 29.11 6.95
N PRO A 195 -13.88 28.14 7.41
CA PRO A 195 -14.04 26.86 6.74
C PRO A 195 -14.37 27.05 5.26
N GLY A 196 -13.61 26.41 4.39
CA GLY A 196 -13.74 26.51 2.95
C GLY A 196 -12.88 27.59 2.28
N GLU A 197 -12.28 28.50 3.03
CA GLU A 197 -11.36 29.50 2.47
C GLU A 197 -10.06 28.88 1.97
N TRP A 198 -9.57 29.38 0.82
CA TRP A 198 -8.36 28.92 0.19
C TRP A 198 -7.07 29.42 0.87
N LEU A 199 -6.02 28.60 0.79
CA LEU A 199 -4.70 28.97 1.27
C LEU A 199 -4.03 29.96 0.31
N TRP A 200 -3.54 31.07 0.84
CA TRP A 200 -2.67 32.03 0.16
C TRP A 200 -3.22 32.52 -1.18
N THR A 201 -4.39 33.17 -1.16
CA THR A 201 -5.12 33.64 -2.34
C THR A 201 -4.40 34.74 -3.12
N ASP A 202 -3.47 35.47 -2.49
CA ASP A 202 -2.62 36.45 -3.19
C ASP A 202 -1.61 35.82 -4.16
N TRP A 203 -1.28 34.54 -3.97
CA TRP A 203 -0.38 33.78 -4.82
C TRP A 203 -1.12 32.81 -5.71
N PHE A 204 -2.02 32.04 -5.16
CA PHE A 204 -2.88 31.09 -5.85
C PHE A 204 -4.31 31.63 -5.94
N SER A 205 -4.72 32.14 -7.07
CA SER A 205 -6.10 32.64 -7.19
C SER A 205 -7.14 31.57 -6.83
N PRO A 206 -8.35 31.96 -6.39
CA PRO A 206 -9.43 30.99 -6.14
C PRO A 206 -9.72 30.09 -7.34
N GLN A 207 -9.69 30.62 -8.56
CA GLN A 207 -9.89 29.88 -9.80
C GLN A 207 -8.80 28.83 -10.02
N TRP A 208 -7.54 29.15 -9.66
CA TRP A 208 -6.43 28.19 -9.72
C TRP A 208 -6.65 27.04 -8.76
N TRP A 209 -7.09 27.33 -7.54
CA TRP A 209 -7.40 26.30 -6.55
C TRP A 209 -8.56 25.40 -6.99
N GLU A 210 -9.65 25.99 -7.50
CA GLU A 210 -10.81 25.24 -8.03
C GLU A 210 -10.41 24.31 -9.18
N GLN A 211 -9.58 24.81 -10.10
CA GLN A 211 -9.07 24.00 -11.21
C GLN A 211 -8.18 22.87 -10.71
N THR A 212 -7.32 23.15 -9.73
CA THR A 212 -6.42 22.17 -9.11
C THR A 212 -7.22 21.10 -8.38
N GLU A 213 -8.24 21.46 -7.61
CA GLU A 213 -9.15 20.52 -6.94
C GLU A 213 -9.85 19.62 -7.95
N ARG A 214 -10.45 20.19 -8.99
CA ARG A 214 -11.11 19.41 -10.06
C ARG A 214 -10.16 18.41 -10.71
N THR A 215 -8.99 18.86 -11.11
CA THR A 215 -7.98 17.99 -11.75
C THR A 215 -7.49 16.89 -10.82
N ALA A 216 -7.22 17.22 -9.55
CA ALA A 216 -6.79 16.23 -8.57
C ALA A 216 -7.87 15.17 -8.30
N ARG A 217 -9.12 15.59 -8.10
CA ARG A 217 -10.26 14.70 -7.86
C ARG A 217 -10.64 13.88 -9.11
N GLN A 218 -10.48 14.43 -10.31
CA GLN A 218 -10.69 13.69 -11.56
C GLN A 218 -9.70 12.53 -11.70
N LYS A 219 -8.46 12.73 -11.25
CA LYS A 219 -7.48 11.65 -11.21
C LYS A 219 -7.83 10.64 -10.11
N ASP A 220 -8.00 11.12 -8.88
CA ASP A 220 -8.23 10.32 -7.69
C ASP A 220 -8.52 11.25 -6.49
N VAL A 221 -9.56 10.94 -5.72
CA VAL A 221 -9.92 11.69 -4.49
C VAL A 221 -8.78 11.65 -3.47
N ARG A 222 -8.04 10.54 -3.38
CA ARG A 222 -6.85 10.38 -2.55
C ARG A 222 -5.78 11.44 -2.88
N THR A 223 -5.59 11.78 -4.16
CA THR A 223 -4.63 12.82 -4.57
C THR A 223 -4.99 14.18 -3.96
N TRP A 224 -6.26 14.55 -3.97
CA TRP A 224 -6.72 15.78 -3.34
C TRP A 224 -6.54 15.75 -1.83
N ASN A 225 -7.03 14.71 -1.18
CA ASN A 225 -6.97 14.57 0.28
C ASN A 225 -5.52 14.57 0.79
N SER A 226 -4.66 13.79 0.16
CA SER A 226 -3.25 13.67 0.57
C SER A 226 -2.48 14.96 0.35
N LEU A 227 -2.35 15.40 -0.91
CA LEU A 227 -1.43 16.46 -1.28
C LEU A 227 -1.93 17.84 -0.88
N TYR A 228 -3.23 18.07 -0.97
CA TYR A 228 -3.79 19.41 -0.81
C TYR A 228 -4.49 19.60 0.53
N GLN A 229 -5.14 18.56 1.06
CA GLN A 229 -5.79 18.65 2.37
C GLN A 229 -4.94 18.13 3.53
N GLN A 230 -3.77 17.56 3.26
CA GLN A 230 -2.84 16.99 4.27
C GLN A 230 -3.45 15.87 5.11
N THR A 231 -4.57 15.33 4.68
CA THR A 231 -5.28 14.19 5.27
C THR A 231 -5.23 13.02 4.31
N PRO A 232 -4.07 12.34 4.18
CA PRO A 232 -4.02 11.15 3.36
C PRO A 232 -5.01 10.14 3.90
N THR A 233 -5.99 9.82 3.10
CA THR A 233 -6.88 8.70 3.35
C THR A 233 -6.23 7.48 2.77
N ASP A 234 -6.22 6.37 3.51
CA ASP A 234 -5.96 5.09 2.93
C ASP A 234 -6.95 4.84 1.80
N GLU A 235 -6.54 4.08 0.82
CA GLU A 235 -7.47 3.41 -0.08
C GLU A 235 -8.32 2.38 0.69
N GLN A 236 -8.25 2.36 2.03
CA GLN A 236 -9.11 1.52 2.84
C GLN A 236 -10.56 1.76 2.47
N GLY A 237 -11.17 0.77 1.86
CA GLY A 237 -12.56 0.80 1.42
C GLY A 237 -12.83 1.41 0.05
N THR A 238 -11.80 1.81 -0.76
CA THR A 238 -12.03 2.27 -2.14
C THR A 238 -11.69 1.24 -3.20
N PHE A 239 -10.74 0.32 -2.94
CA PHE A 239 -10.41 -0.73 -3.90
C PHE A 239 -11.50 -1.79 -3.94
N PHE A 240 -11.84 -2.35 -2.77
CA PHE A 240 -13.01 -3.21 -2.61
C PHE A 240 -13.98 -2.61 -1.59
N LYS A 241 -15.28 -2.61 -1.90
CA LYS A 241 -16.32 -2.19 -0.96
C LYS A 241 -17.04 -3.40 -0.41
N ARG A 242 -17.32 -3.40 0.89
CA ARG A 242 -18.02 -4.51 1.57
C ARG A 242 -19.33 -4.87 0.89
N GLU A 243 -20.09 -3.88 0.44
CA GLU A 243 -21.37 -4.04 -0.24
C GLU A 243 -21.28 -4.74 -1.62
N TRP A 244 -20.09 -4.87 -2.18
CA TRP A 244 -19.88 -5.57 -3.46
C TRP A 244 -19.84 -7.08 -3.34
N PHE A 245 -19.79 -7.62 -2.12
CA PHE A 245 -19.66 -9.05 -1.85
C PHE A 245 -20.94 -9.59 -1.21
N PRO A 246 -21.87 -10.13 -2.03
CA PRO A 246 -23.05 -10.80 -1.49
C PRO A 246 -22.65 -11.96 -0.56
N ARG A 247 -23.36 -12.08 0.55
CA ARG A 247 -23.12 -13.11 1.55
C ARG A 247 -24.09 -14.27 1.35
N PHE A 248 -23.62 -15.50 1.55
CA PHE A 248 -24.44 -16.70 1.43
C PHE A 248 -24.09 -17.74 2.52
N ASN A 249 -24.94 -18.73 2.75
CA ASN A 249 -24.63 -19.85 3.61
C ASN A 249 -24.13 -21.03 2.76
N LEU A 250 -23.08 -21.73 3.23
CA LEU A 250 -22.56 -22.91 2.52
C LEU A 250 -23.67 -23.92 2.26
N GLY A 251 -23.84 -24.33 0.99
CA GLY A 251 -24.92 -25.19 0.52
C GLY A 251 -26.03 -24.42 -0.23
N GLU A 252 -26.06 -23.11 -0.21
CA GLU A 252 -27.00 -22.27 -0.96
C GLU A 252 -26.50 -21.94 -2.40
N GLN A 253 -25.22 -22.25 -2.69
CA GLN A 253 -24.66 -22.03 -4.05
C GLN A 253 -25.39 -22.88 -5.10
N PRO A 254 -25.41 -22.44 -6.37
CA PRO A 254 -26.01 -23.19 -7.46
C PRO A 254 -25.44 -24.61 -7.58
N LYS A 255 -26.29 -25.57 -7.98
CA LYS A 255 -25.89 -26.98 -8.09
C LYS A 255 -25.02 -27.29 -9.31
N HIS A 256 -25.20 -26.53 -10.39
CA HIS A 256 -24.50 -26.73 -11.65
C HIS A 256 -23.37 -25.70 -11.78
N THR A 257 -22.23 -26.01 -11.20
CA THR A 257 -21.05 -25.15 -11.17
C THR A 257 -19.81 -25.91 -11.56
N ASN A 258 -18.83 -25.23 -12.11
CA ASN A 258 -17.50 -25.74 -12.32
C ASN A 258 -16.58 -25.20 -11.23
N ARG A 259 -15.76 -26.07 -10.63
CA ARG A 259 -14.93 -25.78 -9.47
C ARG A 259 -13.49 -25.54 -9.86
N TYR A 260 -12.89 -24.53 -9.22
CA TYR A 260 -11.51 -24.09 -9.40
C TYR A 260 -10.83 -23.93 -8.05
N LEU A 261 -9.51 -24.08 -8.03
CA LEU A 261 -8.67 -23.83 -6.87
C LEU A 261 -7.60 -22.82 -7.27
N SER A 262 -7.28 -21.86 -6.40
CA SER A 262 -6.18 -20.92 -6.58
C SER A 262 -5.27 -20.93 -5.36
N SER A 263 -3.96 -20.84 -5.61
CA SER A 263 -2.94 -21.01 -4.59
C SER A 263 -1.94 -19.87 -4.62
N ASP A 264 -1.77 -19.21 -3.47
CA ASP A 264 -0.66 -18.29 -3.20
C ASP A 264 0.28 -18.93 -2.16
N PHE A 265 1.55 -19.12 -2.54
CA PHE A 265 2.53 -19.85 -1.75
C PHE A 265 3.53 -18.90 -1.10
N ALA A 266 3.57 -18.84 0.22
CA ALA A 266 4.64 -18.16 0.95
C ALA A 266 5.92 -19.03 1.01
N VAL A 267 7.07 -18.40 0.82
CA VAL A 267 8.38 -19.10 0.81
C VAL A 267 9.03 -19.10 2.19
N THR A 268 8.62 -18.20 3.09
CA THR A 268 9.22 -18.00 4.43
C THR A 268 8.37 -18.64 5.51
N GLU A 269 9.03 -19.40 6.42
CA GLU A 269 8.42 -19.92 7.64
C GLU A 269 8.43 -18.84 8.75
N GLY A 270 7.38 -18.76 9.55
CA GLY A 270 7.30 -17.88 10.71
C GLY A 270 6.62 -16.52 10.44
N ASP A 271 7.18 -15.41 10.90
CA ASP A 271 6.58 -14.04 10.85
C ASP A 271 6.39 -13.43 9.45
N GLY A 272 6.35 -14.25 8.39
CA GLY A 272 6.18 -13.82 6.99
C GLY A 272 4.73 -13.82 6.51
N ASP A 273 4.57 -13.84 5.18
CA ASP A 273 3.29 -13.93 4.49
C ASP A 273 2.62 -15.30 4.72
N PHE A 274 1.30 -15.34 4.60
CA PHE A 274 0.55 -16.60 4.66
C PHE A 274 0.60 -17.34 3.33
N THR A 275 0.69 -18.67 3.37
CA THR A 275 0.25 -19.50 2.25
C THR A 275 -1.27 -19.61 2.31
N GLU A 276 -1.96 -19.30 1.22
CA GLU A 276 -3.41 -19.32 1.14
C GLU A 276 -3.91 -20.08 -0.09
N PHE A 277 -4.96 -20.88 0.11
CA PHE A 277 -5.65 -21.63 -0.94
C PHE A 277 -7.13 -21.32 -0.91
N GLY A 278 -7.68 -20.91 -2.05
CA GLY A 278 -9.09 -20.62 -2.20
C GLY A 278 -9.76 -21.56 -3.21
N VAL A 279 -10.92 -22.11 -2.86
CA VAL A 279 -11.77 -22.89 -3.75
C VAL A 279 -12.98 -22.08 -4.14
N CYS A 280 -13.24 -21.95 -5.44
CA CYS A 280 -14.43 -21.28 -5.96
C CYS A 280 -15.20 -22.12 -6.95
N ASP A 281 -16.50 -21.91 -6.98
CA ASP A 281 -17.43 -22.45 -7.96
C ASP A 281 -17.84 -21.34 -8.91
N LEU A 282 -17.80 -21.60 -10.22
CA LEU A 282 -18.26 -20.69 -11.27
C LEU A 282 -19.57 -21.21 -11.84
N ASP A 283 -20.64 -20.42 -11.74
CA ASP A 283 -21.96 -20.79 -12.21
C ASP A 283 -22.26 -20.30 -13.64
N SER A 284 -23.44 -20.64 -14.15
CA SER A 284 -23.89 -20.29 -15.50
C SER A 284 -24.15 -18.78 -15.69
N SER A 285 -24.30 -18.03 -14.61
CA SER A 285 -24.44 -16.56 -14.59
C SER A 285 -23.09 -15.85 -14.54
N ASP A 286 -22.00 -16.63 -14.56
CA ASP A 286 -20.63 -16.12 -14.47
C ASP A 286 -20.33 -15.53 -13.07
N ASP A 287 -21.01 -16.01 -12.02
CA ASP A 287 -20.79 -15.64 -10.64
C ASP A 287 -19.80 -16.60 -9.96
N LEU A 288 -18.88 -16.04 -9.19
CA LEU A 288 -17.90 -16.78 -8.38
C LEU A 288 -18.42 -16.97 -6.96
N TRP A 289 -18.50 -18.21 -6.52
CA TRP A 289 -18.93 -18.62 -5.18
C TRP A 289 -17.74 -19.21 -4.43
N LEU A 290 -17.24 -18.53 -3.40
CA LEU A 290 -16.13 -19.06 -2.60
C LEU A 290 -16.65 -20.15 -1.67
N THR A 291 -16.16 -21.38 -1.80
CA THR A 291 -16.75 -22.54 -1.14
C THR A 291 -15.87 -23.19 -0.07
N ASP A 292 -14.55 -23.02 -0.16
CA ASP A 292 -13.61 -23.46 0.87
C ASP A 292 -12.35 -22.59 0.86
N TRP A 293 -11.68 -22.49 2.01
CA TRP A 293 -10.48 -21.66 2.16
C TRP A 293 -9.54 -22.25 3.21
N TRP A 294 -8.27 -22.39 2.83
CA TRP A 294 -7.19 -22.76 3.75
C TRP A 294 -6.15 -21.64 3.81
N TYR A 295 -5.59 -21.39 5.00
CA TYR A 295 -4.50 -20.44 5.18
C TYR A 295 -3.63 -20.88 6.37
N GLY A 296 -2.31 -20.64 6.28
CA GLY A 296 -1.36 -20.96 7.33
C GLY A 296 0.03 -20.41 7.08
N GLN A 297 0.79 -20.24 8.16
CA GLN A 297 2.23 -19.90 8.15
C GLN A 297 3.04 -21.15 8.49
N GLU A 298 2.79 -22.21 7.77
CA GLU A 298 3.28 -23.56 8.02
C GLU A 298 4.44 -23.93 7.09
N SER A 299 5.14 -25.02 7.41
CA SER A 299 6.17 -25.57 6.53
C SER A 299 5.63 -26.06 5.19
N ALA A 300 6.51 -26.14 4.19
CA ALA A 300 6.14 -26.59 2.84
C ALA A 300 5.48 -27.97 2.83
N ASP A 301 5.87 -28.87 3.70
CA ASP A 301 5.26 -30.20 3.81
C ASP A 301 3.79 -30.12 4.24
N THR A 302 3.48 -29.21 5.18
CA THR A 302 2.11 -29.05 5.70
C THR A 302 1.17 -28.47 4.65
N TRP A 303 1.56 -27.38 3.98
CA TRP A 303 0.67 -26.77 3.00
C TRP A 303 0.56 -27.57 1.70
N ILE A 304 1.59 -28.37 1.28
CA ILE A 304 1.45 -29.31 0.18
C ILE A 304 0.36 -30.35 0.48
N GLU A 305 0.33 -30.89 1.70
CA GLU A 305 -0.69 -31.83 2.14
C GLU A 305 -2.08 -31.17 2.14
N ALA A 306 -2.18 -29.93 2.64
CA ALA A 306 -3.43 -29.17 2.66
C ALA A 306 -3.99 -28.93 1.24
N GLU A 307 -3.13 -28.54 0.30
CA GLU A 307 -3.53 -28.33 -1.10
C GLU A 307 -4.02 -29.63 -1.74
N LEU A 308 -3.29 -30.73 -1.53
CA LEU A 308 -3.72 -32.05 -2.05
C LEU A 308 -5.03 -32.53 -1.40
N ASP A 309 -5.26 -32.21 -0.12
CA ASP A 309 -6.54 -32.51 0.54
C ASP A 309 -7.71 -31.71 -0.03
N LEU A 310 -7.50 -30.42 -0.35
CA LEU A 310 -8.48 -29.60 -1.05
C LEU A 310 -8.76 -30.15 -2.46
N ILE A 311 -7.72 -30.50 -3.22
CA ILE A 311 -7.87 -31.13 -4.56
C ILE A 311 -8.66 -32.44 -4.47
N LYS A 312 -8.36 -33.28 -3.50
CA LYS A 312 -9.06 -34.57 -3.29
C LYS A 312 -10.53 -34.37 -2.94
N ARG A 313 -10.81 -33.42 -2.04
CA ARG A 313 -12.14 -33.09 -1.54
C ARG A 313 -13.02 -32.48 -2.62
N HIS A 314 -12.47 -31.49 -3.32
CA HIS A 314 -13.23 -30.62 -4.21
C HIS A 314 -13.13 -30.97 -5.69
N ARG A 315 -12.13 -31.76 -6.10
CA ARG A 315 -11.89 -32.19 -7.49
C ARG A 315 -11.99 -31.02 -8.49
N PRO A 316 -11.21 -29.95 -8.30
CA PRO A 316 -11.30 -28.79 -9.19
C PRO A 316 -10.92 -29.17 -10.64
N LEU A 317 -11.55 -28.55 -11.60
CA LEU A 317 -11.20 -28.70 -13.03
C LEU A 317 -9.78 -28.20 -13.29
N MET A 318 -9.36 -27.16 -12.55
CA MET A 318 -8.05 -26.56 -12.68
C MET A 318 -7.60 -25.98 -11.34
N ALA A 319 -6.33 -26.13 -11.04
CA ALA A 319 -5.63 -25.46 -9.94
C ALA A 319 -4.71 -24.38 -10.52
N LEU A 320 -4.79 -23.19 -9.97
CA LEU A 320 -4.04 -21.99 -10.40
C LEU A 320 -2.90 -21.73 -9.44
N GLY A 321 -1.74 -21.36 -9.95
CA GLY A 321 -0.59 -20.97 -9.17
C GLY A 321 0.24 -19.91 -9.88
N GLU A 322 1.16 -19.26 -9.16
CA GLU A 322 2.04 -18.25 -9.73
C GLU A 322 3.28 -18.87 -10.38
N THR A 323 3.70 -18.32 -11.54
CA THR A 323 4.99 -18.67 -12.18
C THR A 323 6.19 -18.06 -11.43
N GLY A 324 7.39 -18.51 -11.77
CA GLY A 324 8.64 -17.88 -11.30
C GLY A 324 9.44 -18.75 -10.33
N ALA A 325 10.04 -18.14 -9.32
CA ALA A 325 10.87 -18.83 -8.34
C ALA A 325 10.06 -19.82 -7.49
N ILE A 326 8.86 -19.42 -7.10
CA ILE A 326 7.92 -20.22 -6.30
C ILE A 326 7.55 -21.51 -7.04
N ARG A 327 7.10 -21.43 -8.28
CA ARG A 327 6.82 -22.61 -9.09
C ARG A 327 8.01 -23.58 -9.14
N ARG A 328 9.22 -23.06 -9.37
CA ARG A 328 10.43 -23.91 -9.48
C ARG A 328 10.75 -24.65 -8.18
N SER A 329 10.51 -24.02 -7.04
CA SER A 329 10.75 -24.63 -5.73
C SER A 329 9.64 -25.60 -5.30
N VAL A 330 8.37 -25.29 -5.62
CA VAL A 330 7.20 -26.03 -5.15
C VAL A 330 6.81 -27.21 -6.08
N GLU A 331 6.80 -26.98 -7.40
CA GLU A 331 6.27 -27.92 -8.38
C GLU A 331 6.90 -29.34 -8.32
N PRO A 332 8.22 -29.51 -8.09
CA PRO A 332 8.81 -30.85 -7.99
C PRO A 332 8.27 -31.66 -6.80
N PHE A 333 8.14 -31.00 -5.64
CA PHE A 333 7.64 -31.62 -4.40
C PHE A 333 6.14 -31.93 -4.52
N LEU A 334 5.36 -31.01 -5.03
CA LEU A 334 3.93 -31.18 -5.28
C LEU A 334 3.68 -32.35 -6.26
N LYS A 335 4.42 -32.44 -7.38
CA LYS A 335 4.34 -33.54 -8.33
C LYS A 335 4.72 -34.89 -7.71
N LYS A 336 5.76 -34.93 -6.89
CA LYS A 336 6.18 -36.14 -6.18
C LYS A 336 5.05 -36.61 -5.27
N ARG A 337 4.56 -35.71 -4.40
CA ARG A 337 3.56 -36.04 -3.40
C ARG A 337 2.20 -36.38 -4.01
N SER A 338 1.82 -35.68 -5.10
CA SER A 338 0.63 -35.99 -5.91
C SER A 338 0.64 -37.44 -6.43
N ARG A 339 1.80 -37.92 -6.94
CA ARG A 339 1.96 -39.33 -7.38
C ARG A 339 1.85 -40.32 -6.24
N GLU A 340 2.50 -40.04 -5.10
CA GLU A 340 2.46 -40.91 -3.91
C GLU A 340 1.04 -41.08 -3.39
N ARG A 341 0.26 -39.96 -3.38
CA ARG A 341 -1.13 -39.94 -2.89
C ARG A 341 -2.15 -40.31 -3.98
N ARG A 342 -1.74 -40.42 -5.25
CA ARG A 342 -2.61 -40.62 -6.43
C ARG A 342 -3.72 -39.58 -6.54
N ILE A 343 -3.37 -38.32 -6.27
CA ILE A 343 -4.26 -37.17 -6.36
C ILE A 343 -3.74 -36.28 -7.48
N TYR A 344 -4.57 -36.02 -8.49
CA TYR A 344 -4.17 -35.27 -9.68
C TYR A 344 -5.13 -34.13 -9.94
N ALA A 345 -4.60 -32.97 -10.34
CA ALA A 345 -5.31 -31.83 -10.87
C ALA A 345 -4.53 -31.24 -12.06
N ARG A 346 -5.25 -30.57 -12.96
CA ARG A 346 -4.61 -29.75 -13.99
C ARG A 346 -4.11 -28.48 -13.32
N PHE A 347 -2.80 -28.26 -13.29
CA PHE A 347 -2.20 -27.02 -12.81
C PHE A 347 -1.98 -26.06 -13.97
N GLU A 348 -2.42 -24.82 -13.81
CA GLU A 348 -2.11 -23.70 -14.68
C GLU A 348 -1.32 -22.63 -13.91
N TRP A 349 -0.16 -22.27 -14.47
CA TRP A 349 0.76 -21.34 -13.84
C TRP A 349 0.68 -19.98 -14.53
N ILE A 350 0.26 -18.95 -13.77
CA ILE A 350 -0.03 -17.62 -14.26
C ILE A 350 1.17 -16.72 -13.99
N THR A 351 1.58 -15.94 -14.98
CA THR A 351 2.67 -14.96 -14.84
C THR A 351 2.10 -13.65 -14.32
N ARG A 352 2.58 -13.20 -13.18
CA ARG A 352 2.25 -11.87 -12.66
C ARG A 352 2.84 -10.79 -13.56
N THR A 353 2.00 -9.85 -13.98
CA THR A 353 2.39 -8.68 -14.78
C THR A 353 1.85 -7.42 -14.11
N GLY A 354 2.73 -6.62 -13.50
CA GLY A 354 2.34 -5.39 -12.83
C GLY A 354 2.38 -5.46 -11.29
N ASP A 355 1.81 -4.45 -10.66
CA ASP A 355 1.65 -4.39 -9.20
C ASP A 355 0.38 -5.12 -8.73
N LYS A 356 0.28 -5.44 -7.43
CA LYS A 356 -0.87 -6.14 -6.83
C LYS A 356 -2.23 -5.49 -7.18
N PRO A 357 -2.41 -4.16 -7.06
CA PRO A 357 -3.67 -3.53 -7.45
C PRO A 357 -4.03 -3.73 -8.92
N SER A 358 -3.06 -3.67 -9.83
CA SER A 358 -3.30 -3.91 -11.26
C SER A 358 -3.77 -5.34 -11.53
N MET A 359 -3.18 -6.33 -10.87
CA MET A 359 -3.59 -7.74 -10.98
C MET A 359 -4.98 -8.00 -10.41
N ALA A 360 -5.32 -7.33 -9.31
CA ALA A 360 -6.63 -7.47 -8.67
C ALA A 360 -7.78 -6.75 -9.42
N ARG A 361 -7.50 -6.00 -10.50
CA ARG A 361 -8.53 -5.25 -11.25
C ARG A 361 -9.64 -6.13 -11.83
N ALA A 362 -9.31 -7.31 -12.34
CA ALA A 362 -10.30 -8.22 -12.93
C ALA A 362 -11.31 -8.68 -11.86
N ILE A 363 -10.82 -9.11 -10.69
CA ILE A 363 -11.71 -9.52 -9.59
C ILE A 363 -12.43 -8.33 -8.96
N GLN A 364 -11.80 -7.14 -8.92
CA GLN A 364 -12.44 -5.90 -8.49
C GLN A 364 -13.66 -5.56 -9.35
N ALA A 365 -13.49 -5.60 -10.67
CA ALA A 365 -14.58 -5.30 -11.62
C ALA A 365 -15.75 -6.28 -11.46
N ARG A 366 -15.46 -7.56 -11.21
CA ARG A 366 -16.47 -8.59 -10.96
C ARG A 366 -17.16 -8.39 -9.62
N ALA A 367 -16.41 -8.10 -8.55
CA ALA A 367 -16.97 -7.80 -7.24
C ALA A 367 -17.88 -6.56 -7.28
N ALA A 368 -17.49 -5.50 -8.02
CA ALA A 368 -18.31 -4.30 -8.17
C ALA A 368 -19.67 -4.56 -8.86
N GLN A 369 -19.80 -5.66 -9.58
CA GLN A 369 -21.06 -6.13 -10.16
C GLN A 369 -21.85 -7.07 -9.23
N GLY A 370 -21.35 -7.32 -8.01
CA GLY A 370 -21.95 -8.26 -7.07
C GLY A 370 -21.75 -9.74 -7.41
N LYS A 371 -20.79 -10.05 -8.30
CA LYS A 371 -20.54 -11.39 -8.83
C LYS A 371 -19.47 -12.20 -8.09
N VAL A 372 -19.08 -11.78 -6.90
CA VAL A 372 -18.16 -12.53 -6.03
C VAL A 372 -18.84 -12.75 -4.69
N HIS A 373 -19.26 -13.96 -4.44
CA HIS A 373 -20.05 -14.35 -3.28
C HIS A 373 -19.13 -14.91 -2.19
N ILE A 374 -19.24 -14.39 -0.96
CA ILE A 374 -18.44 -14.81 0.19
C ILE A 374 -19.34 -15.48 1.24
N PRO A 375 -19.00 -16.69 1.73
CA PRO A 375 -19.88 -17.39 2.67
C PRO A 375 -19.87 -16.76 4.07
N ASN A 376 -20.98 -16.98 4.81
CA ASN A 376 -21.14 -16.62 6.21
C ASN A 376 -20.35 -17.61 7.11
N THR A 377 -19.02 -17.51 7.09
CA THR A 377 -18.11 -18.35 7.85
C THR A 377 -17.02 -17.49 8.49
N PRO A 378 -16.32 -17.96 9.56
CA PRO A 378 -15.21 -17.20 10.16
C PRO A 378 -14.08 -16.88 9.15
N TRP A 379 -13.77 -17.80 8.23
CA TRP A 379 -12.77 -17.53 7.19
C TRP A 379 -13.31 -16.55 6.12
N GLY A 380 -14.60 -16.61 5.80
CA GLY A 380 -15.23 -15.64 4.91
C GLY A 380 -15.23 -14.22 5.47
N ASP A 381 -15.41 -14.07 6.79
CA ASP A 381 -15.32 -12.79 7.48
C ASP A 381 -13.88 -12.25 7.45
N ARG A 382 -12.87 -13.11 7.73
CA ARG A 382 -11.45 -12.76 7.63
C ARG A 382 -11.09 -12.30 6.21
N LEU A 383 -11.51 -13.06 5.20
CA LEU A 383 -11.29 -12.74 3.80
C LEU A 383 -11.88 -11.36 3.44
N LEU A 384 -13.12 -11.11 3.85
CA LEU A 384 -13.79 -9.83 3.58
C LEU A 384 -13.05 -8.65 4.24
N GLU A 385 -12.53 -8.83 5.47
CA GLU A 385 -11.71 -7.80 6.13
C GLU A 385 -10.40 -7.52 5.37
N GLN A 386 -9.72 -8.55 4.87
CA GLN A 386 -8.51 -8.34 4.05
C GLN A 386 -8.84 -7.60 2.74
N LEU A 387 -9.93 -7.96 2.05
CA LEU A 387 -10.38 -7.29 0.83
C LEU A 387 -10.71 -5.82 1.08
N VAL A 388 -11.47 -5.52 2.14
CA VAL A 388 -11.88 -4.16 2.46
C VAL A 388 -10.70 -3.29 2.91
N SER A 389 -9.69 -3.90 3.54
CA SER A 389 -8.47 -3.20 3.97
C SER A 389 -7.41 -3.06 2.88
N PHE A 390 -7.54 -3.78 1.75
CA PHE A 390 -6.59 -3.69 0.64
C PHE A 390 -6.64 -2.32 -0.07
N PRO A 391 -5.50 -1.71 -0.49
CA PRO A 391 -4.12 -2.26 -0.45
C PRO A 391 -3.30 -1.90 0.81
N ALA A 392 -3.91 -1.32 1.83
CA ALA A 392 -3.22 -0.82 3.01
C ALA A 392 -3.16 -1.81 4.19
N GLY A 393 -3.89 -2.92 4.10
CA GLY A 393 -3.91 -3.96 5.12
C GLY A 393 -2.53 -4.60 5.35
N LYS A 394 -2.27 -5.04 6.59
CA LYS A 394 -1.03 -5.74 6.96
C LYS A 394 -0.88 -7.08 6.21
N HIS A 395 -1.99 -7.75 5.92
CA HIS A 395 -2.06 -9.03 5.22
C HIS A 395 -3.00 -8.87 4.03
N ASP A 396 -2.52 -9.21 2.85
CA ASP A 396 -3.24 -9.14 1.58
C ASP A 396 -3.11 -10.41 0.73
N ASP A 397 -2.68 -11.52 1.36
CA ASP A 397 -2.44 -12.83 0.74
C ASP A 397 -3.74 -13.37 0.08
N ALA A 398 -4.89 -13.17 0.74
CA ALA A 398 -6.18 -13.56 0.18
C ALA A 398 -6.54 -12.76 -1.10
N VAL A 399 -6.06 -11.52 -1.23
CA VAL A 399 -6.24 -10.74 -2.46
C VAL A 399 -5.43 -11.33 -3.60
N ASP A 400 -4.23 -11.88 -3.33
CA ASP A 400 -3.39 -12.53 -4.34
C ASP A 400 -4.07 -13.81 -4.88
N VAL A 401 -4.66 -14.63 -4.01
CA VAL A 401 -5.45 -15.81 -4.42
C VAL A 401 -6.61 -15.41 -5.35
N LEU A 402 -7.37 -14.36 -4.98
CA LEU A 402 -8.48 -13.88 -5.80
C LEU A 402 -8.02 -13.18 -7.08
N ALA A 403 -6.87 -12.49 -7.05
CA ALA A 403 -6.29 -11.89 -8.24
C ALA A 403 -5.90 -12.95 -9.28
N LEU A 404 -5.31 -14.07 -8.85
CA LEU A 404 -5.03 -15.21 -9.74
C LEU A 404 -6.31 -15.78 -10.35
N MET A 405 -7.40 -15.93 -9.57
CA MET A 405 -8.70 -16.30 -10.10
C MET A 405 -9.18 -15.29 -11.16
N GLY A 406 -9.10 -14.00 -10.84
CA GLY A 406 -9.48 -12.93 -11.76
C GLY A 406 -8.69 -12.93 -13.06
N MET A 407 -7.40 -13.24 -13.02
CA MET A 407 -6.55 -13.34 -14.21
C MET A 407 -6.84 -14.60 -15.05
N ALA A 408 -7.35 -15.66 -14.44
CA ALA A 408 -7.67 -16.93 -15.11
C ALA A 408 -9.08 -16.98 -15.68
N LEU A 409 -9.93 -15.97 -15.44
CA LEU A 409 -11.36 -15.99 -15.79
C LEU A 409 -11.63 -16.33 -17.26
N ASP A 410 -10.81 -15.80 -18.18
CA ASP A 410 -10.95 -16.08 -19.63
C ASP A 410 -10.72 -17.58 -19.98
N GLY A 411 -9.99 -18.30 -19.12
CA GLY A 411 -9.72 -19.73 -19.27
C GLY A 411 -10.66 -20.63 -18.45
N MET A 412 -11.52 -20.06 -17.63
CA MET A 412 -12.50 -20.78 -16.83
C MET A 412 -13.78 -21.01 -17.62
N VAL A 413 -14.39 -22.17 -17.44
CA VAL A 413 -15.66 -22.55 -18.07
C VAL A 413 -16.74 -22.57 -17.00
N ALA A 414 -17.85 -21.88 -17.25
CA ALA A 414 -18.99 -21.85 -16.35
C ALA A 414 -19.70 -23.23 -16.32
N GLY A 415 -20.34 -23.57 -15.20
CA GLY A 415 -21.22 -24.71 -15.09
C GLY A 415 -22.48 -24.50 -15.97
N VAL A 416 -22.94 -25.52 -16.64
CA VAL A 416 -24.13 -25.46 -17.50
C VAL A 416 -25.20 -26.39 -16.92
N GLU A 417 -26.42 -25.87 -16.77
CA GLU A 417 -27.57 -26.77 -16.48
C GLU A 417 -27.80 -27.72 -17.65
N PRO A 418 -27.94 -29.01 -17.40
CA PRO A 418 -28.30 -29.94 -18.46
C PRO A 418 -29.66 -29.55 -19.02
N PRO A 419 -29.87 -29.63 -20.37
CA PRO A 419 -31.17 -29.34 -20.97
C PRO A 419 -32.23 -30.27 -20.39
N MET A 420 -33.40 -29.72 -20.03
CA MET A 420 -34.52 -30.43 -19.40
C MET A 420 -35.21 -31.49 -20.30
N GLU A 421 -34.75 -31.72 -21.53
CA GLU A 421 -35.38 -32.60 -22.50
C GLU A 421 -35.03 -34.09 -22.38
N GLU A 422 -34.04 -34.50 -21.59
CA GLU A 422 -33.67 -35.93 -21.49
C GLU A 422 -34.43 -36.72 -20.40
N ALA A 423 -35.24 -36.09 -19.56
CA ALA A 423 -35.96 -36.79 -18.51
C ALA A 423 -37.27 -37.48 -18.99
N ASP A 424 -37.82 -37.06 -20.12
CA ASP A 424 -39.11 -37.58 -20.60
C ASP A 424 -38.99 -38.84 -21.50
N HIS A 425 -37.79 -39.16 -22.03
CA HIS A 425 -37.62 -40.34 -22.90
C HIS A 425 -37.19 -41.61 -22.15
N LEU A 426 -36.90 -41.55 -20.87
CA LEU A 426 -36.52 -42.73 -20.08
C LEU A 426 -37.67 -43.38 -19.31
N GLN A 427 -38.91 -42.87 -19.41
CA GLN A 427 -40.07 -43.44 -18.73
C GLN A 427 -40.93 -44.37 -19.60
N ASP A 428 -40.63 -44.52 -20.90
CA ASP A 428 -41.47 -45.30 -21.85
C ASP A 428 -40.91 -46.69 -22.19
N TYR A 429 -39.88 -47.18 -21.51
CA TYR A 429 -39.49 -48.59 -21.57
C TYR A 429 -40.11 -49.32 -20.38
N THR A 430 -41.38 -49.69 -20.51
CA THR A 430 -42.00 -50.70 -19.67
C THR A 430 -41.54 -52.09 -20.10
N ASP A 431 -41.32 -52.97 -19.12
CA ASP A 431 -40.76 -54.34 -19.21
C ASP A 431 -41.60 -55.39 -20.03
N ASP A 432 -42.45 -54.94 -20.92
CA ASP A 432 -43.46 -55.89 -21.59
C ASP A 432 -43.07 -56.41 -22.98
N ASP A 433 -41.89 -56.05 -23.54
CA ASP A 433 -41.51 -56.47 -24.90
C ASP A 433 -40.34 -57.47 -24.97
N PHE A 434 -40.03 -58.21 -23.93
CA PHE A 434 -39.13 -59.36 -24.00
C PHE A 434 -39.91 -60.65 -24.01
N GLU A 435 -40.61 -60.98 -25.13
CA GLU A 435 -40.87 -62.36 -25.49
C GLU A 435 -39.57 -62.97 -26.01
N ALA A 436 -39.06 -63.96 -25.27
CA ALA A 436 -37.87 -64.73 -25.62
C ALA A 436 -38.10 -65.58 -26.85
N ASP A 437 -37.54 -65.20 -28.01
CA ASP A 437 -37.43 -66.07 -29.16
C ASP A 437 -36.23 -67.04 -28.95
N ASP A 438 -36.60 -68.30 -28.60
CA ASP A 438 -35.65 -69.38 -28.35
C ASP A 438 -35.14 -70.06 -29.65
N SER A 439 -35.19 -69.42 -30.82
CA SER A 439 -34.90 -70.00 -32.15
C SER A 439 -33.40 -70.32 -32.40
N TRP A 440 -32.46 -70.06 -31.52
CA TRP A 440 -31.04 -70.33 -31.77
C TRP A 440 -30.50 -71.63 -31.14
N LYS A 441 -31.37 -72.50 -30.59
CA LYS A 441 -30.93 -73.74 -29.94
C LYS A 441 -30.93 -75.00 -30.90
N MET A 442 -31.07 -74.83 -32.19
CA MET A 442 -30.93 -75.92 -33.13
C MET A 442 -30.14 -75.53 -34.38
N ALA A 443 -28.84 -75.63 -34.29
CA ALA A 443 -27.88 -75.90 -35.35
C ALA A 443 -26.51 -76.27 -34.75
#